data_9f5428a65b0188f9328be44cbff056ff
#
_entry.id   9f5428a65b0188f9328be44cbff056ff
#
_cell.length_a   1.000
_cell.length_b   1.000
_cell.length_c   1.000
_cell.angle_alpha   90.00
_cell.angle_beta   90.00
_cell.angle_gamma   90.00
#
_symmetry.space_group_name_H-M   'P 1'
#
loop_
_entity.id
_entity.type
_entity.pdbx_description
1 polymer ?
#
loop_
_entity_poly.entity_id
_entity_poly.type
_entity_poly.pdbx_seq_one_letter_code
_entity_poly.pdbx_strand_id
1 'polypeptide(L)'
;ECIDSTFVSSIGEFVNRFEAELSDYTGAKYAVAVINGTAALHVSLLIAGVEPGDEVLVPALTFVATANAVRYCGAEPHFVDCEERTLGMDSGALRTYLKATTEQRSGVCINPDTGSSIRAMVPVHIFGHPCDLDGLSAVAKDYNITLIEDATESFGSTYQGKHTGTFGLLGTLSFNG
;
A
#
# COMPACT_ATOMS: atom_id res chain seq x y z
N GLU A 1 16.71 -10.71 -27.52
CA GLU A 1 17.88 -9.87 -27.18
C GLU A 1 18.57 -10.31 -25.87
N CYS A 2 17.88 -10.44 -24.72
CA CYS A 2 18.52 -10.91 -23.47
C CYS A 2 19.15 -12.30 -23.62
N ILE A 3 18.50 -13.23 -24.33
CA ILE A 3 19.03 -14.57 -24.59
C ILE A 3 20.23 -14.50 -25.55
N ASP A 4 20.15 -13.68 -26.59
CA ASP A 4 21.21 -13.52 -27.60
C ASP A 4 22.45 -12.85 -26.99
N SER A 5 22.26 -11.91 -26.07
CA SER A 5 23.35 -11.26 -25.33
C SER A 5 23.93 -12.12 -24.21
N THR A 6 23.28 -13.27 -23.91
CA THR A 6 23.60 -14.15 -22.77
C THR A 6 23.47 -13.46 -21.38
N PHE A 7 22.98 -12.23 -21.31
CA PHE A 7 22.79 -11.49 -20.07
C PHE A 7 21.33 -11.58 -19.59
N VAL A 8 21.04 -12.66 -18.87
CA VAL A 8 19.75 -12.89 -18.22
C VAL A 8 19.91 -12.67 -16.71
N SER A 9 19.48 -11.52 -16.21
CA SER A 9 19.69 -11.10 -14.82
C SER A 9 18.51 -10.29 -14.31
N SER A 10 18.45 -10.11 -12.99
CA SER A 10 17.55 -9.17 -12.30
C SER A 10 17.97 -7.70 -12.43
N ILE A 11 19.09 -7.42 -13.09
CA ILE A 11 19.59 -6.08 -13.43
C ILE A 11 19.93 -6.03 -14.90
N GLY A 12 19.88 -4.84 -15.51
CA GLY A 12 20.24 -4.64 -16.91
C GLY A 12 19.36 -3.60 -17.61
N GLU A 13 19.64 -3.39 -18.90
CA GLU A 13 19.01 -2.34 -19.70
C GLU A 13 17.48 -2.43 -19.71
N PHE A 14 16.91 -3.63 -19.81
CA PHE A 14 15.45 -3.80 -19.84
C PHE A 14 14.79 -3.50 -18.51
N VAL A 15 15.43 -3.84 -17.40
CA VAL A 15 14.93 -3.48 -16.06
C VAL A 15 14.98 -1.97 -15.89
N ASN A 16 16.11 -1.34 -16.19
CA ASN A 16 16.26 0.12 -16.09
C ASN A 16 15.24 0.86 -16.98
N ARG A 17 15.01 0.37 -18.21
CA ARG A 17 14.02 0.94 -19.12
C ARG A 17 12.60 0.78 -18.58
N PHE A 18 12.26 -0.40 -18.06
CA PHE A 18 10.96 -0.65 -17.44
C PHE A 18 10.70 0.31 -16.26
N GLU A 19 11.67 0.47 -15.38
CA GLU A 19 11.56 1.38 -14.22
C GLU A 19 11.40 2.83 -14.67
N ALA A 20 12.16 3.28 -15.67
CA ALA A 20 12.05 4.63 -16.22
C ALA A 20 10.68 4.87 -16.88
N GLU A 21 10.25 3.97 -17.78
CA GLU A 21 8.95 4.07 -18.47
C GLU A 21 7.78 4.01 -17.47
N LEU A 22 7.88 3.19 -16.42
CA LEU A 22 6.86 3.10 -15.37
C LEU A 22 6.80 4.39 -14.54
N SER A 23 7.94 4.94 -14.17
CA SER A 23 8.04 6.23 -13.48
C SER A 23 7.41 7.36 -14.32
N ASP A 24 7.75 7.45 -15.59
CA ASP A 24 7.21 8.45 -16.51
C ASP A 24 5.70 8.29 -16.71
N TYR A 25 5.21 7.06 -16.89
CA TYR A 25 3.79 6.79 -17.11
C TYR A 25 2.94 7.12 -15.89
N THR A 26 3.39 6.74 -14.70
CA THR A 26 2.62 6.94 -13.45
C THR A 26 2.79 8.34 -12.86
N GLY A 27 3.83 9.05 -13.25
CA GLY A 27 4.25 10.32 -12.62
C GLY A 27 4.89 10.11 -11.24
N ALA A 28 5.23 8.88 -10.87
CA ALA A 28 6.01 8.61 -9.66
C ALA A 28 7.45 9.11 -9.85
N LYS A 29 8.08 9.57 -8.77
CA LYS A 29 9.47 10.06 -8.84
C LYS A 29 10.46 8.94 -9.17
N TYR A 30 10.20 7.74 -8.68
CA TYR A 30 11.00 6.54 -8.89
C TYR A 30 10.10 5.33 -9.00
N ALA A 31 10.54 4.34 -9.78
CA ALA A 31 9.99 3.00 -9.81
C ALA A 31 11.11 1.99 -9.58
N VAL A 32 10.81 0.90 -8.90
CA VAL A 32 11.76 -0.18 -8.62
C VAL A 32 11.10 -1.51 -8.95
N ALA A 33 11.70 -2.26 -9.85
CA ALA A 33 11.22 -3.58 -10.24
C ALA A 33 11.55 -4.63 -9.16
N VAL A 34 10.53 -5.39 -8.78
CA VAL A 34 10.64 -6.53 -7.87
C VAL A 34 9.96 -7.76 -8.49
N ILE A 35 10.11 -8.92 -7.87
CA ILE A 35 9.69 -10.19 -8.48
C ILE A 35 8.17 -10.31 -8.67
N ASN A 36 7.36 -9.70 -7.77
CA ASN A 36 5.89 -9.70 -7.83
C ASN A 36 5.30 -8.66 -6.87
N GLY A 37 3.96 -8.43 -6.95
CA GLY A 37 3.25 -7.48 -6.10
C GLY A 37 3.32 -7.80 -4.60
N THR A 38 3.32 -9.06 -4.21
CA THR A 38 3.45 -9.47 -2.80
C THR A 38 4.80 -9.05 -2.23
N ALA A 39 5.88 -9.24 -2.99
CA ALA A 39 7.21 -8.79 -2.61
C ALA A 39 7.29 -7.26 -2.56
N ALA A 40 6.63 -6.56 -3.51
CA ALA A 40 6.53 -5.10 -3.50
C ALA A 40 5.84 -4.60 -2.22
N LEU A 41 4.69 -5.17 -1.86
CA LEU A 41 3.98 -4.82 -0.62
C LEU A 41 4.82 -5.08 0.63
N HIS A 42 5.46 -6.24 0.73
CA HIS A 42 6.32 -6.59 1.87
C HIS A 42 7.48 -5.60 2.03
N VAL A 43 8.22 -5.32 0.96
CA VAL A 43 9.33 -4.35 0.99
C VAL A 43 8.82 -2.94 1.31
N SER A 44 7.68 -2.54 0.77
CA SER A 44 7.07 -1.23 1.06
C SER A 44 6.72 -1.07 2.54
N LEU A 45 6.18 -2.11 3.18
CA LEU A 45 5.88 -2.13 4.61
C LEU A 45 7.15 -2.01 5.45
N LEU A 46 8.21 -2.73 5.10
CA LEU A 46 9.51 -2.63 5.78
C LEU A 46 10.11 -1.23 5.66
N ILE A 47 10.05 -0.62 4.47
CA ILE A 47 10.54 0.76 4.24
C ILE A 47 9.71 1.77 5.04
N ALA A 48 8.40 1.54 5.20
CA ALA A 48 7.52 2.36 6.02
C ALA A 48 7.77 2.21 7.54
N GLY A 49 8.68 1.34 7.94
CA GLY A 49 9.07 1.12 9.34
C GLY A 49 8.10 0.22 10.10
N VAL A 50 7.40 -0.68 9.42
CA VAL A 50 6.59 -1.71 10.07
C VAL A 50 7.52 -2.73 10.71
N GLU A 51 7.32 -2.96 12.01
CA GLU A 51 8.12 -3.86 12.84
C GLU A 51 7.27 -5.03 13.37
N PRO A 52 7.89 -6.14 13.80
CA PRO A 52 7.18 -7.23 14.44
C PRO A 52 6.36 -6.75 15.66
N GLY A 53 5.07 -7.11 15.68
CA GLY A 53 4.14 -6.72 16.72
C GLY A 53 3.39 -5.42 16.46
N ASP A 54 3.72 -4.67 15.40
CA ASP A 54 2.88 -3.56 14.92
C ASP A 54 1.56 -4.08 14.33
N GLU A 55 0.58 -3.21 14.24
CA GLU A 55 -0.65 -3.42 13.47
C GLU A 55 -0.62 -2.59 12.19
N VAL A 56 -1.17 -3.17 11.10
CA VAL A 56 -1.35 -2.50 9.82
C VAL A 56 -2.81 -2.59 9.41
N LEU A 57 -3.45 -1.45 9.16
CA LEU A 57 -4.84 -1.39 8.69
C LEU A 57 -4.93 -1.89 7.25
N VAL A 58 -5.77 -2.89 7.03
CA VAL A 58 -6.05 -3.46 5.71
C VAL A 58 -7.55 -3.59 5.50
N PRO A 59 -8.10 -3.40 4.29
CA PRO A 59 -9.52 -3.59 4.06
C PRO A 59 -9.91 -5.07 4.22
N ALA A 60 -11.13 -5.34 4.72
CA ALA A 60 -11.65 -6.69 4.83
C ALA A 60 -11.86 -7.35 3.45
N LEU A 61 -12.13 -6.56 2.42
CA LEU A 61 -12.16 -7.00 1.01
C LEU A 61 -10.80 -6.72 0.36
N THR A 62 -10.00 -7.75 0.20
CA THR A 62 -8.68 -7.65 -0.43
C THR A 62 -8.22 -9.00 -0.97
N PHE A 63 -7.24 -9.01 -1.85
CA PHE A 63 -6.49 -10.21 -2.17
C PHE A 63 -5.63 -10.63 -0.96
N VAL A 64 -5.51 -11.92 -0.73
CA VAL A 64 -4.80 -12.46 0.44
C VAL A 64 -3.34 -11.98 0.58
N ALA A 65 -2.72 -11.59 -0.54
CA ALA A 65 -1.34 -11.11 -0.55
C ALA A 65 -1.13 -9.87 0.31
N THR A 66 -2.10 -8.96 0.39
CA THR A 66 -2.03 -7.74 1.20
C THR A 66 -1.87 -8.10 2.68
N ALA A 67 -2.72 -8.97 3.21
CA ALA A 67 -2.63 -9.43 4.60
C ALA A 67 -1.37 -10.28 4.85
N ASN A 68 -0.98 -11.14 3.89
CA ASN A 68 0.22 -11.94 3.99
C ASN A 68 1.50 -11.08 4.03
N ALA A 69 1.56 -9.99 3.26
CA ALA A 69 2.70 -9.08 3.28
C ALA A 69 2.90 -8.46 4.68
N VAL A 70 1.81 -8.10 5.36
CA VAL A 70 1.84 -7.64 6.76
C VAL A 70 2.39 -8.75 7.68
N ARG A 71 1.89 -9.98 7.52
CA ARG A 71 2.37 -11.13 8.31
C ARG A 71 3.86 -11.42 8.08
N TYR A 72 4.37 -11.21 6.87
CA TYR A 72 5.79 -11.40 6.58
C TYR A 72 6.69 -10.37 7.30
N CYS A 73 6.15 -9.21 7.67
CA CYS A 73 6.84 -8.26 8.54
C CYS A 73 6.81 -8.68 10.04
N GLY A 74 6.11 -9.78 10.39
CA GLY A 74 5.83 -10.14 11.79
C GLY A 74 4.78 -9.26 12.46
N ALA A 75 4.07 -8.44 11.67
CA ALA A 75 3.00 -7.56 12.12
C ALA A 75 1.62 -8.22 11.98
N GLU A 76 0.61 -7.60 12.58
CA GLU A 76 -0.77 -8.10 12.54
C GLU A 76 -1.60 -7.29 11.53
N PRO A 77 -2.28 -7.94 10.57
CA PRO A 77 -3.26 -7.27 9.72
C PRO A 77 -4.50 -6.92 10.57
N HIS A 78 -4.75 -5.65 10.71
CA HIS A 78 -5.91 -5.11 11.41
C HIS A 78 -6.98 -4.80 10.36
N PHE A 79 -7.97 -5.68 10.24
CA PHE A 79 -9.01 -5.56 9.22
C PHE A 79 -10.00 -4.46 9.55
N VAL A 80 -10.28 -3.62 8.56
CA VAL A 80 -11.25 -2.53 8.62
C VAL A 80 -12.30 -2.66 7.53
N ASP A 81 -13.43 -1.99 7.75
CA ASP A 81 -14.60 -2.11 6.88
C ASP A 81 -14.39 -1.42 5.53
N CYS A 82 -15.20 -1.82 4.55
CA CYS A 82 -15.21 -1.33 3.18
C CYS A 82 -16.48 -0.56 2.90
N GLU A 83 -16.41 0.45 2.04
CA GLU A 83 -17.57 1.22 1.61
C GLU A 83 -18.12 0.68 0.27
N GLU A 84 -19.43 0.86 0.04
CA GLU A 84 -20.13 0.23 -1.10
C GLU A 84 -19.78 0.84 -2.45
N ARG A 85 -19.36 2.10 -2.51
CA ARG A 85 -19.16 2.83 -3.77
C ARG A 85 -17.93 2.39 -4.53
N THR A 86 -16.79 2.20 -3.82
CA THR A 86 -15.51 1.82 -4.43
C THR A 86 -15.08 0.40 -4.03
N LEU A 87 -15.78 -0.21 -3.06
CA LEU A 87 -15.41 -1.46 -2.40
C LEU A 87 -14.07 -1.37 -1.63
N GLY A 88 -13.48 -0.21 -1.59
CA GLY A 88 -12.25 0.06 -0.86
C GLY A 88 -12.50 0.37 0.62
N MET A 89 -11.42 0.66 1.33
CA MET A 89 -11.45 1.03 2.75
C MET A 89 -12.34 2.26 2.99
N ASP A 90 -13.30 2.16 3.93
CA ASP A 90 -14.19 3.27 4.30
C ASP A 90 -13.47 4.30 5.15
N SER A 91 -13.14 5.46 4.58
CA SER A 91 -12.44 6.54 5.27
C SER A 91 -13.23 7.13 6.43
N GLY A 92 -14.58 7.21 6.32
CA GLY A 92 -15.47 7.75 7.34
C GLY A 92 -15.66 6.80 8.53
N ALA A 93 -15.94 5.53 8.24
CA ALA A 93 -16.01 4.48 9.27
C ALA A 93 -14.66 4.31 9.97
N LEU A 94 -13.56 4.30 9.22
CA LEU A 94 -12.20 4.19 9.76
C LEU A 94 -11.89 5.35 10.73
N ARG A 95 -12.20 6.58 10.35
CA ARG A 95 -12.00 7.76 11.22
C ARG A 95 -12.79 7.63 12.53
N THR A 96 -14.04 7.20 12.44
CA THR A 96 -14.90 6.99 13.59
C THR A 96 -14.37 5.89 14.50
N TYR A 97 -13.93 4.78 13.90
CA TYR A 97 -13.35 3.65 14.59
C TYR A 97 -12.07 4.05 15.35
N LEU A 98 -11.10 4.64 14.65
CA LEU A 98 -9.82 5.04 15.27
C LEU A 98 -10.02 6.04 16.40
N LYS A 99 -10.97 6.99 16.25
CA LYS A 99 -11.30 7.95 17.30
C LYS A 99 -11.83 7.27 18.57
N ALA A 100 -12.58 6.19 18.41
CA ALA A 100 -13.20 5.48 19.54
C ALA A 100 -12.29 4.46 20.19
N THR A 101 -11.34 3.88 19.45
CA THR A 101 -10.60 2.67 19.86
C THR A 101 -9.09 2.86 19.96
N THR A 102 -8.54 4.04 19.61
CA THR A 102 -7.10 4.26 19.66
C THR A 102 -6.70 5.46 20.50
N GLU A 103 -5.44 5.48 20.90
CA GLU A 103 -4.83 6.57 21.65
C GLU A 103 -3.61 7.10 20.90
N GLN A 104 -3.36 8.41 21.02
CA GLN A 104 -2.12 9.03 20.55
C GLN A 104 -1.12 9.10 21.70
N ARG A 105 -0.01 8.37 21.59
CA ARG A 105 1.10 8.39 22.57
C ARG A 105 2.39 8.85 21.89
N SER A 106 2.86 10.03 22.23
CA SER A 106 4.09 10.63 21.65
C SER A 106 4.07 10.65 20.10
N GLY A 107 2.91 10.93 19.52
CA GLY A 107 2.75 10.98 18.06
C GLY A 107 2.61 9.62 17.38
N VAL A 108 2.43 8.54 18.11
CA VAL A 108 2.18 7.19 17.61
C VAL A 108 0.73 6.80 17.89
N CYS A 109 0.04 6.26 16.89
CA CYS A 109 -1.30 5.70 17.04
C CYS A 109 -1.19 4.31 17.70
N ILE A 110 -1.79 4.15 18.88
CA ILE A 110 -1.73 2.92 19.67
C ILE A 110 -3.11 2.32 19.80
N ASN A 111 -3.21 1.02 19.59
CA ASN A 111 -4.37 0.23 19.97
C ASN A 111 -4.24 -0.14 21.46
N PRO A 112 -5.04 0.42 22.37
CA PRO A 112 -4.90 0.18 23.81
C PRO A 112 -5.24 -1.27 24.22
N ASP A 113 -6.04 -1.99 23.42
CA ASP A 113 -6.45 -3.38 23.72
C ASP A 113 -5.30 -4.36 23.50
N THR A 114 -4.43 -4.10 22.51
CA THR A 114 -3.26 -4.93 22.20
C THR A 114 -1.95 -4.34 22.71
N GLY A 115 -1.92 -3.04 22.93
CA GLY A 115 -0.70 -2.28 23.20
C GLY A 115 0.17 -2.02 21.97
N SER A 116 -0.25 -2.46 20.79
CA SER A 116 0.51 -2.37 19.53
C SER A 116 0.38 -0.99 18.89
N SER A 117 1.42 -0.59 18.14
CA SER A 117 1.37 0.58 17.29
C SER A 117 0.63 0.27 16.00
N ILE A 118 -0.31 1.12 15.59
CA ILE A 118 -0.87 1.11 14.24
C ILE A 118 0.06 1.93 13.34
N ARG A 119 0.94 1.23 12.61
CA ARG A 119 2.07 1.85 11.90
C ARG A 119 1.71 2.34 10.51
N ALA A 120 0.94 1.56 9.78
CA ALA A 120 0.61 1.83 8.38
C ALA A 120 -0.86 1.48 8.07
N MET A 121 -1.36 2.01 6.96
CA MET A 121 -2.57 1.54 6.30
C MET A 121 -2.28 1.20 4.86
N VAL A 122 -2.95 0.16 4.36
CA VAL A 122 -2.80 -0.33 2.98
C VAL A 122 -4.19 -0.35 2.31
N PRO A 123 -4.69 0.80 1.81
CA PRO A 123 -5.88 0.77 0.96
C PRO A 123 -5.59 0.00 -0.32
N VAL A 124 -6.60 -0.75 -0.79
CA VAL A 124 -6.53 -1.58 -1.98
C VAL A 124 -7.50 -1.03 -3.01
N HIS A 125 -7.04 -0.79 -4.22
CA HIS A 125 -7.87 -0.32 -5.34
C HIS A 125 -8.52 -1.51 -6.04
N ILE A 126 -9.57 -2.05 -5.42
CA ILE A 126 -10.26 -3.28 -5.83
C ILE A 126 -10.76 -3.17 -7.28
N PHE A 127 -10.43 -4.18 -8.10
CA PHE A 127 -10.78 -4.24 -9.52
C PHE A 127 -10.42 -2.99 -10.33
N GLY A 128 -9.39 -2.26 -9.89
CA GLY A 128 -8.94 -1.04 -10.52
C GLY A 128 -9.74 0.22 -10.14
N HIS A 129 -10.70 0.13 -9.22
CA HIS A 129 -11.45 1.29 -8.73
C HIS A 129 -10.66 2.02 -7.62
N PRO A 130 -10.33 3.32 -7.83
CA PRO A 130 -9.66 4.09 -6.79
C PRO A 130 -10.50 4.21 -5.52
N CYS A 131 -9.87 4.00 -4.36
CA CYS A 131 -10.46 4.32 -3.06
C CYS A 131 -10.69 5.84 -2.92
N ASP A 132 -11.38 6.25 -1.85
CA ASP A 132 -11.44 7.65 -1.40
C ASP A 132 -10.07 8.07 -0.84
N LEU A 133 -9.13 8.40 -1.73
CA LEU A 133 -7.76 8.72 -1.38
C LEU A 133 -7.63 10.04 -0.60
N ASP A 134 -8.52 10.99 -0.82
CA ASP A 134 -8.54 12.24 -0.05
C ASP A 134 -8.91 11.97 1.42
N GLY A 135 -9.99 11.22 1.64
CA GLY A 135 -10.44 10.84 2.97
C GLY A 135 -9.40 9.99 3.71
N LEU A 136 -8.83 8.99 3.04
CA LEU A 136 -7.81 8.11 3.62
C LEU A 136 -6.50 8.85 3.91
N SER A 137 -6.05 9.74 3.02
CA SER A 137 -4.87 10.59 3.26
C SER A 137 -5.07 11.52 4.45
N ALA A 138 -6.27 12.07 4.62
CA ALA A 138 -6.60 12.90 5.78
C ALA A 138 -6.58 12.07 7.08
N VAL A 139 -7.12 10.84 7.07
CA VAL A 139 -7.05 9.94 8.23
C VAL A 139 -5.59 9.58 8.54
N ALA A 140 -4.81 9.20 7.54
CA ALA A 140 -3.39 8.87 7.69
C ALA A 140 -2.61 10.00 8.38
N LYS A 141 -2.83 11.23 7.93
CA LYS A 141 -2.20 12.42 8.49
C LYS A 141 -2.64 12.69 9.93
N ASP A 142 -3.95 12.64 10.21
CA ASP A 142 -4.50 12.98 11.53
C ASP A 142 -4.03 11.98 12.62
N TYR A 143 -3.82 10.73 12.23
CA TYR A 143 -3.39 9.66 13.15
C TYR A 143 -1.89 9.33 13.06
N ASN A 144 -1.14 10.04 12.21
CA ASN A 144 0.29 9.78 11.95
C ASN A 144 0.56 8.32 11.53
N ILE A 145 -0.29 7.81 10.64
CA ILE A 145 -0.23 6.46 10.07
C ILE A 145 0.33 6.57 8.65
N THR A 146 1.28 5.72 8.28
CA THR A 146 1.86 5.73 6.92
C THR A 146 0.88 5.12 5.92
N LEU A 147 0.61 5.85 4.83
CA LEU A 147 -0.22 5.36 3.72
C LEU A 147 0.66 4.67 2.68
N ILE A 148 0.33 3.41 2.37
CA ILE A 148 0.94 2.60 1.29
C ILE A 148 -0.20 2.12 0.40
N GLU A 149 -0.15 2.39 -0.90
CA GLU A 149 -1.22 1.98 -1.81
C GLU A 149 -0.97 0.59 -2.39
N ASP A 150 -1.92 -0.31 -2.21
CA ASP A 150 -2.00 -1.54 -3.00
C ASP A 150 -2.74 -1.23 -4.31
N ALA A 151 -1.97 -0.85 -5.32
CA ALA A 151 -2.44 -0.53 -6.66
C ALA A 151 -2.18 -1.68 -7.66
N THR A 152 -2.04 -2.91 -7.15
CA THR A 152 -1.69 -4.09 -7.95
C THR A 152 -2.73 -4.43 -9.02
N GLU A 153 -3.97 -3.99 -8.85
CA GLU A 153 -5.07 -4.17 -9.83
C GLU A 153 -5.43 -2.89 -10.58
N SER A 154 -4.76 -1.75 -10.31
CA SER A 154 -5.21 -0.44 -10.77
C SER A 154 -4.23 0.29 -11.71
N PHE A 155 -3.34 -0.45 -12.37
CA PHE A 155 -2.46 0.16 -13.38
C PHE A 155 -3.27 0.85 -14.47
N GLY A 156 -2.98 2.14 -14.71
CA GLY A 156 -3.73 2.98 -15.63
C GLY A 156 -4.94 3.72 -15.03
N SER A 157 -5.35 3.36 -13.81
CA SER A 157 -6.43 4.07 -13.11
C SER A 157 -5.92 5.37 -12.50
N THR A 158 -6.79 6.38 -12.48
CA THR A 158 -6.46 7.69 -11.91
C THR A 158 -7.51 8.14 -10.90
N TYR A 159 -7.06 8.83 -9.87
CA TYR A 159 -7.89 9.56 -8.92
C TYR A 159 -7.59 11.06 -9.07
N GLN A 160 -8.61 11.84 -9.44
CA GLN A 160 -8.47 13.28 -9.69
C GLN A 160 -7.31 13.64 -10.67
N GLY A 161 -7.13 12.82 -11.70
CA GLY A 161 -6.10 13.05 -12.74
C GLY A 161 -4.68 12.61 -12.37
N LYS A 162 -4.48 12.04 -11.19
CA LYS A 162 -3.19 11.50 -10.75
C LYS A 162 -3.28 9.97 -10.66
N HIS A 163 -2.25 9.26 -11.12
CA HIS A 163 -2.25 7.77 -11.14
C HIS A 163 -2.33 7.20 -9.72
N THR A 164 -3.18 6.17 -9.52
CA THR A 164 -3.20 5.38 -8.29
C THR A 164 -1.82 4.77 -8.01
N GLY A 165 -1.50 4.58 -6.72
CA GLY A 165 -0.15 4.15 -6.32
C GLY A 165 0.85 5.30 -6.18
N THR A 166 0.42 6.57 -6.30
CA THR A 166 1.30 7.75 -6.18
C THR A 166 0.85 8.76 -5.11
N PHE A 167 -0.17 8.43 -4.33
CA PHE A 167 -0.71 9.29 -3.26
C PHE A 167 -0.06 9.03 -1.90
N GLY A 168 0.28 7.77 -1.62
CA GLY A 168 0.94 7.36 -0.39
C GLY A 168 2.44 7.60 -0.40
N LEU A 169 3.10 7.16 0.67
CA LEU A 169 4.57 7.12 0.73
C LEU A 169 5.15 6.21 -0.36
N LEU A 170 4.50 5.07 -0.57
CA LEU A 170 4.82 4.07 -1.58
C LEU A 170 3.51 3.54 -2.20
N GLY A 171 3.59 3.13 -3.43
CA GLY A 171 2.54 2.39 -4.13
C GLY A 171 3.10 1.14 -4.78
N THR A 172 2.30 0.10 -4.83
CA THR A 172 2.70 -1.18 -5.42
C THR A 172 1.85 -1.49 -6.63
N LEU A 173 2.50 -1.91 -7.70
CA LEU A 173 1.86 -2.34 -8.95
C LEU A 173 2.20 -3.80 -9.21
N SER A 174 1.34 -4.50 -9.94
CA SER A 174 1.60 -5.87 -10.39
C SER A 174 1.27 -6.02 -11.87
N PHE A 175 2.08 -6.79 -12.56
CA PHE A 175 1.92 -7.09 -13.98
C PHE A 175 1.73 -8.59 -14.20
N ASN A 176 1.33 -9.30 -13.15
CA ASN A 176 0.96 -10.70 -13.24
C ASN A 176 -0.46 -10.79 -13.80
N GLY A 177 -0.59 -11.31 -15.00
CA GLY A 177 -1.84 -11.53 -15.73
C GLY A 177 -1.95 -12.95 -16.23
#